data_4a2b97f3507cdd2425a35f1414baca6f
#
_entry.id   4a2b97f3507cdd2425a35f1414baca6f
#
_cell.length_a   1.000
_cell.length_b   1.000
_cell.length_c   1.000
_cell.angle_alpha   90.00
_cell.angle_beta   90.00
_cell.angle_gamma   90.00
#
_symmetry.space_group_name_H-M   'P 1'
#
loop_
_entity.id
_entity.type
_entity.pdbx_description
1 polymer ?
#
loop_
_entity_poly.entity_id
_entity_poly.type
_entity_poly.pdbx_seq_one_letter_code
_entity_poly.pdbx_strand_id
1 'polypeptide(L)'
;MPQPHISAIESGRRQVTSAELMARITEGLHVPEELTGVPRPQGPDAWAPQAELRERIAHAHSAGRADLRTADWIARVLAQHRRAEDEVLGTALWGIVRQQLDAVTGLIPHAAGAAADRLMLLAAEHAHWLSWVAWQSEQRGPALAWIDLAHGWAVDGGHADMASWAQRIRAYYSLSHGDPVRALRTAEAARYVGPRTLSPAAEAAAVHQEAMAAAQVGERDRASRLAEEACKLALRVPAEEERPGWLYWLDPTRARLQVADAAYACQRWRDAADGFRTALPSLVAFPRDHAYYQARLDDAARRS
;
A
#
# COMPACT_ATOMS: atom_id res chain seq x y z
N MET A 1 30.80 4.42 -14.97
CA MET A 1 31.01 4.98 -13.61
C MET A 1 32.43 5.51 -13.49
N PRO A 2 32.67 6.62 -12.78
CA PRO A 2 34.03 7.10 -12.53
C PRO A 2 34.86 6.11 -11.71
N GLN A 3 36.13 5.92 -12.06
CA GLN A 3 37.04 4.97 -11.44
C GLN A 3 37.12 5.01 -9.89
N PRO A 4 37.02 6.17 -9.20
CA PRO A 4 37.02 6.25 -7.75
C PRO A 4 35.79 5.57 -7.09
N HIS A 5 34.66 5.55 -7.79
CA HIS A 5 33.43 4.90 -7.26
C HIS A 5 33.53 3.37 -7.32
N ILE A 6 34.16 2.83 -8.36
CA ILE A 6 34.38 1.39 -8.51
C ILE A 6 35.32 0.91 -7.41
N SER A 7 36.43 1.58 -7.20
CA SER A 7 37.41 1.23 -6.14
C SER A 7 36.83 1.30 -4.73
N ALA A 8 35.89 2.21 -4.47
CA ALA A 8 35.19 2.30 -3.16
C ALA A 8 34.22 1.12 -2.94
N ILE A 9 33.62 0.62 -4.02
CA ILE A 9 32.75 -0.58 -3.98
C ILE A 9 33.61 -1.84 -3.78
N GLU A 10 34.68 -2.00 -4.57
CA GLU A 10 35.60 -3.14 -4.48
C GLU A 10 36.27 -3.26 -3.10
N SER A 11 36.58 -2.14 -2.48
CA SER A 11 37.17 -2.10 -1.13
C SER A 11 36.15 -2.19 0.01
N GLY A 12 34.86 -2.38 -0.28
CA GLY A 12 33.78 -2.46 0.71
C GLY A 12 33.49 -1.14 1.44
N ARG A 13 34.14 -0.03 1.05
CA ARG A 13 33.91 1.29 1.64
C ARG A 13 32.59 1.93 1.21
N ARG A 14 31.97 1.38 0.17
CA ARG A 14 30.65 1.81 -0.31
C ARG A 14 29.82 0.57 -0.64
N GLN A 15 28.69 0.44 0.02
CA GLN A 15 27.71 -0.59 -0.34
C GLN A 15 26.83 -0.12 -1.50
N VAL A 16 26.51 -1.03 -2.39
CA VAL A 16 25.59 -0.81 -3.50
C VAL A 16 24.19 -1.15 -2.97
N THR A 17 23.37 -0.14 -2.74
CA THR A 17 21.98 -0.29 -2.24
C THR A 17 20.92 -0.08 -3.32
N SER A 18 21.31 0.39 -4.51
CA SER A 18 20.42 0.59 -5.64
C SER A 18 20.29 -0.69 -6.46
N ALA A 19 19.07 -1.20 -6.60
CA ALA A 19 18.77 -2.36 -7.45
C ALA A 19 19.16 -2.14 -8.92
N GLU A 20 18.97 -0.91 -9.43
CA GLU A 20 19.39 -0.53 -10.79
C GLU A 20 20.91 -0.57 -10.96
N LEU A 21 21.65 -0.08 -9.97
CA LEU A 21 23.10 -0.12 -10.01
C LEU A 21 23.62 -1.55 -9.86
N MET A 22 23.00 -2.37 -9.01
CA MET A 22 23.32 -3.80 -8.90
C MET A 22 23.07 -4.53 -10.21
N ALA A 23 21.91 -4.32 -10.86
CA ALA A 23 21.61 -4.93 -12.15
C ALA A 23 22.65 -4.56 -13.21
N ARG A 24 23.04 -3.27 -13.31
CA ARG A 24 24.08 -2.78 -14.25
C ARG A 24 25.46 -3.37 -13.95
N ILE A 25 25.83 -3.54 -12.68
CA ILE A 25 27.10 -4.17 -12.29
C ILE A 25 27.07 -5.65 -12.65
N THR A 26 25.98 -6.33 -12.32
CA THR A 26 25.77 -7.77 -12.61
C THR A 26 25.84 -8.04 -14.11
N GLU A 27 25.20 -7.21 -14.92
CA GLU A 27 25.22 -7.29 -16.39
C GLU A 27 26.62 -7.01 -16.94
N GLY A 28 27.24 -5.92 -16.52
CA GLY A 28 28.54 -5.49 -17.02
C GLY A 28 29.72 -6.38 -16.63
N LEU A 29 29.63 -7.07 -15.50
CA LEU A 29 30.66 -7.99 -14.99
C LEU A 29 30.30 -9.48 -15.20
N HIS A 30 29.18 -9.78 -15.81
CA HIS A 30 28.67 -11.16 -15.99
C HIS A 30 28.65 -11.98 -14.68
N VAL A 31 28.30 -11.34 -13.54
CA VAL A 31 28.25 -11.99 -12.24
C VAL A 31 27.12 -13.01 -12.21
N PRO A 32 27.35 -14.28 -11.81
CA PRO A 32 26.28 -15.28 -11.70
C PRO A 32 25.17 -14.88 -10.74
N GLU A 33 23.93 -15.26 -11.04
CA GLU A 33 22.73 -14.97 -10.24
C GLU A 33 22.86 -15.46 -8.79
N GLU A 34 23.47 -16.62 -8.60
CA GLU A 34 23.68 -17.26 -7.32
C GLU A 34 24.52 -16.42 -6.35
N LEU A 35 25.36 -15.52 -6.89
CA LEU A 35 26.22 -14.64 -6.09
C LEU A 35 25.61 -13.27 -5.78
N THR A 36 24.59 -12.87 -6.52
CA THR A 36 23.97 -11.55 -6.34
C THR A 36 22.59 -11.61 -5.69
N GLY A 37 21.93 -12.76 -5.74
CA GLY A 37 20.52 -12.91 -5.32
C GLY A 37 19.54 -12.06 -6.15
N VAL A 38 20.04 -11.37 -7.19
CA VAL A 38 19.23 -10.54 -8.10
C VAL A 38 18.93 -11.40 -9.33
N PRO A 39 17.66 -11.80 -9.56
CA PRO A 39 17.29 -12.53 -10.74
C PRO A 39 17.69 -11.73 -11.98
N ARG A 40 18.44 -12.32 -12.90
CA ARG A 40 18.68 -11.69 -14.20
C ARG A 40 17.39 -11.68 -14.99
N PRO A 41 16.93 -10.51 -15.45
CA PRO A 41 15.93 -10.48 -16.49
C PRO A 41 16.52 -11.18 -17.73
N GLN A 42 16.02 -12.36 -18.03
CA GLN A 42 16.49 -13.12 -19.20
C GLN A 42 15.84 -12.54 -20.47
N GLY A 43 16.47 -11.52 -21.05
CA GLY A 43 16.04 -10.88 -22.27
C GLY A 43 15.00 -9.77 -22.10
N PRO A 44 14.66 -9.04 -23.18
CA PRO A 44 13.71 -7.94 -23.15
C PRO A 44 12.29 -8.35 -22.70
N ASP A 45 11.95 -9.63 -22.79
CA ASP A 45 10.65 -10.16 -22.39
C ASP A 45 10.52 -10.49 -20.90
N ALA A 46 11.62 -10.56 -20.15
CA ALA A 46 11.59 -10.86 -18.71
C ALA A 46 11.00 -9.71 -17.87
N TRP A 47 11.00 -8.50 -18.40
CA TRP A 47 10.36 -7.31 -17.82
C TRP A 47 8.93 -7.10 -18.33
N ALA A 48 8.55 -7.87 -19.33
CA ALA A 48 7.20 -7.82 -19.86
C ALA A 48 6.25 -8.63 -18.97
N PRO A 49 4.95 -8.24 -18.90
CA PRO A 49 3.94 -9.10 -18.31
C PRO A 49 4.12 -10.52 -18.85
N GLN A 50 4.01 -11.53 -17.97
CA GLN A 50 4.19 -12.93 -18.35
C GLN A 50 3.43 -13.22 -19.64
N ALA A 51 4.01 -14.01 -20.55
CA ALA A 51 3.42 -14.29 -21.86
C ALA A 51 1.94 -14.72 -21.76
N GLU A 52 1.62 -15.50 -20.73
CA GLU A 52 0.24 -15.92 -20.43
C GLU A 52 -0.71 -14.73 -20.16
N LEU A 53 -0.27 -13.64 -19.51
CA LEU A 53 -1.10 -12.46 -19.31
C LEU A 53 -1.36 -11.73 -20.64
N ARG A 54 -0.30 -11.52 -21.42
CA ARG A 54 -0.45 -10.88 -22.73
C ARG A 54 -1.40 -11.66 -23.62
N GLU A 55 -1.27 -12.98 -23.68
CA GLU A 55 -2.13 -13.86 -24.45
C GLU A 55 -3.58 -13.80 -23.93
N ARG A 56 -3.79 -13.82 -22.61
CA ARG A 56 -5.14 -13.72 -22.02
C ARG A 56 -5.78 -12.37 -22.28
N ILE A 57 -5.04 -11.27 -22.12
CA ILE A 57 -5.55 -9.92 -22.43
C ILE A 57 -5.82 -9.80 -23.93
N ALA A 58 -4.90 -10.24 -24.80
CA ALA A 58 -5.10 -10.22 -26.24
C ALA A 58 -6.30 -11.08 -26.66
N HIS A 59 -6.47 -12.25 -26.04
CA HIS A 59 -7.63 -13.11 -26.28
C HIS A 59 -8.93 -12.45 -25.82
N ALA A 60 -8.96 -11.85 -24.64
CA ALA A 60 -10.13 -11.14 -24.12
C ALA A 60 -10.54 -9.98 -25.04
N HIS A 61 -9.57 -9.21 -25.54
CA HIS A 61 -9.81 -8.14 -26.51
C HIS A 61 -10.30 -8.68 -27.87
N SER A 62 -9.66 -9.72 -28.40
CA SER A 62 -10.03 -10.30 -29.70
C SER A 62 -11.39 -11.02 -29.67
N ALA A 63 -11.71 -11.67 -28.54
CA ALA A 63 -12.98 -12.33 -28.31
C ALA A 63 -14.10 -11.36 -27.89
N GLY A 64 -13.77 -10.10 -27.58
CA GLY A 64 -14.71 -9.12 -27.01
C GLY A 64 -15.30 -9.58 -25.67
N ARG A 65 -14.55 -10.40 -24.89
CA ARG A 65 -15.03 -11.02 -23.65
C ARG A 65 -13.92 -11.17 -22.62
N ALA A 66 -14.05 -10.49 -21.48
CA ALA A 66 -13.22 -10.69 -20.31
C ALA A 66 -13.94 -11.56 -19.27
N ASP A 67 -13.25 -12.54 -18.70
CA ASP A 67 -13.77 -13.46 -17.69
C ASP A 67 -13.18 -13.21 -16.29
N LEU A 68 -13.81 -13.79 -15.27
CA LEU A 68 -13.35 -13.70 -13.88
C LEU A 68 -11.93 -14.26 -13.67
N ARG A 69 -11.56 -15.33 -14.39
CA ARG A 69 -10.22 -15.93 -14.26
C ARG A 69 -9.12 -14.96 -14.66
N THR A 70 -9.37 -14.17 -15.71
CA THR A 70 -8.47 -13.09 -16.16
C THR A 70 -8.37 -12.00 -15.07
N ALA A 71 -9.50 -11.55 -14.53
CA ALA A 71 -9.53 -10.56 -13.46
C ALA A 71 -8.81 -11.05 -12.19
N ASP A 72 -9.07 -12.29 -11.76
CA ASP A 72 -8.42 -12.88 -10.59
C ASP A 72 -6.91 -13.06 -10.79
N TRP A 73 -6.49 -13.35 -12.02
CA TRP A 73 -5.08 -13.45 -12.34
C TRP A 73 -4.40 -12.07 -12.20
N ILE A 74 -5.01 -11.01 -12.73
CA ILE A 74 -4.51 -9.63 -12.59
C ILE A 74 -4.44 -9.24 -11.11
N ALA A 75 -5.45 -9.60 -10.31
CA ALA A 75 -5.46 -9.36 -8.87
C ALA A 75 -4.26 -9.99 -8.15
N ARG A 76 -3.89 -11.23 -8.51
CA ARG A 76 -2.71 -11.89 -7.94
C ARG A 76 -1.41 -11.18 -8.31
N VAL A 77 -1.29 -10.68 -9.53
CA VAL A 77 -0.11 -9.91 -9.96
C VAL A 77 -0.01 -8.60 -9.20
N LEU A 78 -1.10 -7.86 -9.03
CA LEU A 78 -1.11 -6.64 -8.23
C LEU A 78 -0.74 -6.91 -6.76
N ALA A 79 -1.21 -8.03 -6.19
CA ALA A 79 -0.83 -8.44 -4.83
C ALA A 79 0.69 -8.67 -4.70
N GLN A 80 1.34 -9.26 -5.71
CA GLN A 80 2.80 -9.41 -5.73
C GLN A 80 3.51 -8.05 -5.80
N HIS A 81 3.02 -7.10 -6.60
CA HIS A 81 3.60 -5.75 -6.65
C HIS A 81 3.49 -5.01 -5.32
N ARG A 82 2.40 -5.19 -4.58
CA ARG A 82 2.25 -4.61 -3.23
C ARG A 82 3.29 -5.16 -2.25
N ARG A 83 3.55 -6.46 -2.29
CA ARG A 83 4.58 -7.09 -1.46
C ARG A 83 5.99 -6.68 -1.89
N ALA A 84 6.23 -6.62 -3.19
CA ALA A 84 7.51 -6.15 -3.70
C ALA A 84 7.81 -4.69 -3.29
N GLU A 85 6.78 -3.85 -3.14
CA GLU A 85 6.95 -2.46 -2.67
C GLU A 85 7.43 -2.38 -1.21
N ASP A 86 7.21 -3.41 -0.40
CA ASP A 86 7.77 -3.48 0.96
C ASP A 86 9.31 -3.60 0.95
N GLU A 87 9.88 -4.14 -0.14
CA GLU A 87 11.31 -4.40 -0.31
C GLU A 87 12.01 -3.39 -1.23
N VAL A 88 11.32 -2.95 -2.30
CA VAL A 88 11.86 -2.00 -3.29
C VAL A 88 11.06 -0.71 -3.33
N LEU A 89 11.65 0.36 -3.89
CA LEU A 89 10.94 1.62 -4.06
C LEU A 89 9.78 1.45 -5.05
N GLY A 90 8.59 1.90 -4.68
CA GLY A 90 7.40 1.82 -5.53
C GLY A 90 7.57 2.48 -6.90
N THR A 91 8.46 3.48 -7.02
CA THR A 91 8.81 4.12 -8.29
C THR A 91 9.39 3.15 -9.32
N ALA A 92 10.09 2.10 -8.89
CA ALA A 92 10.61 1.07 -9.78
C ALA A 92 9.49 0.23 -10.45
N LEU A 93 8.34 0.11 -9.77
CA LEU A 93 7.19 -0.64 -10.24
C LEU A 93 6.15 0.24 -10.97
N TRP A 94 6.29 1.57 -10.92
CA TRP A 94 5.31 2.53 -11.45
C TRP A 94 4.87 2.24 -12.89
N GLY A 95 5.83 2.08 -13.79
CA GLY A 95 5.55 1.84 -15.21
C GLY A 95 4.76 0.56 -15.45
N ILE A 96 5.11 -0.50 -14.72
CA ILE A 96 4.44 -1.82 -14.83
C ILE A 96 3.00 -1.72 -14.35
N VAL A 97 2.78 -1.16 -13.17
CA VAL A 97 1.43 -1.02 -12.58
C VAL A 97 0.56 -0.08 -13.41
N ARG A 98 1.15 0.98 -13.98
CA ARG A 98 0.44 1.88 -14.88
C ARG A 98 -0.03 1.17 -16.16
N GLN A 99 0.82 0.36 -16.79
CA GLN A 99 0.45 -0.45 -17.95
C GLN A 99 -0.62 -1.48 -17.61
N GLN A 100 -0.58 -2.07 -16.43
CA GLN A 100 -1.62 -2.99 -15.97
C GLN A 100 -2.96 -2.27 -15.78
N LEU A 101 -2.97 -1.05 -15.23
CA LEU A 101 -4.19 -0.25 -15.14
C LEU A 101 -4.79 0.02 -16.54
N ASP A 102 -3.97 0.40 -17.52
CA ASP A 102 -4.42 0.62 -18.88
C ASP A 102 -5.03 -0.66 -19.47
N ALA A 103 -4.43 -1.83 -19.22
CA ALA A 103 -4.99 -3.11 -19.63
C ALA A 103 -6.31 -3.43 -18.93
N VAL A 104 -6.41 -3.21 -17.62
CA VAL A 104 -7.65 -3.43 -16.84
C VAL A 104 -8.79 -2.56 -17.36
N THR A 105 -8.54 -1.26 -17.51
CA THR A 105 -9.57 -0.32 -17.99
C THR A 105 -10.01 -0.64 -19.43
N GLY A 106 -9.07 -1.09 -20.27
CA GLY A 106 -9.37 -1.56 -21.63
C GLY A 106 -10.23 -2.83 -21.67
N LEU A 107 -10.22 -3.66 -20.63
CA LEU A 107 -11.05 -4.86 -20.54
C LEU A 107 -12.48 -4.59 -20.03
N ILE A 108 -12.71 -3.51 -19.31
CA ILE A 108 -14.04 -3.20 -18.71
C ILE A 108 -15.16 -3.20 -19.75
N PRO A 109 -15.03 -2.58 -20.93
CA PRO A 109 -16.09 -2.59 -21.96
C PRO A 109 -16.40 -3.99 -22.52
N HIS A 110 -15.51 -4.95 -22.32
CA HIS A 110 -15.62 -6.34 -22.80
C HIS A 110 -16.05 -7.31 -21.71
N ALA A 111 -16.46 -6.80 -20.54
CA ALA A 111 -16.86 -7.60 -19.40
C ALA A 111 -18.32 -7.35 -19.03
N ALA A 112 -18.94 -8.32 -18.37
CA ALA A 112 -20.30 -8.21 -17.85
C ALA A 112 -20.42 -8.90 -16.48
N GLY A 113 -21.42 -8.49 -15.69
CA GLY A 113 -21.70 -9.09 -14.38
C GLY A 113 -20.47 -9.08 -13.47
N ALA A 114 -20.26 -10.18 -12.75
CA ALA A 114 -19.18 -10.30 -11.76
C ALA A 114 -17.76 -10.03 -12.33
N ALA A 115 -17.52 -10.27 -13.62
CA ALA A 115 -16.23 -9.94 -14.23
C ALA A 115 -16.05 -8.43 -14.38
N ALA A 116 -17.09 -7.69 -14.78
CA ALA A 116 -17.07 -6.23 -14.85
C ALA A 116 -16.88 -5.62 -13.46
N ASP A 117 -17.62 -6.08 -12.45
CA ASP A 117 -17.51 -5.64 -11.07
C ASP A 117 -16.08 -5.85 -10.54
N ARG A 118 -15.50 -7.02 -10.83
CA ARG A 118 -14.13 -7.33 -10.40
C ARG A 118 -13.08 -6.46 -11.09
N LEU A 119 -13.24 -6.16 -12.38
CA LEU A 119 -12.35 -5.27 -13.13
C LEU A 119 -12.47 -3.81 -12.65
N MET A 120 -13.66 -3.33 -12.30
CA MET A 120 -13.85 -2.00 -11.70
C MET A 120 -13.13 -1.88 -10.36
N LEU A 121 -13.25 -2.90 -9.50
CA LEU A 121 -12.50 -2.96 -8.24
C LEU A 121 -10.99 -2.93 -8.50
N LEU A 122 -10.48 -3.73 -9.43
CA LEU A 122 -9.08 -3.76 -9.79
C LEU A 122 -8.58 -2.42 -10.34
N ALA A 123 -9.37 -1.72 -11.14
CA ALA A 123 -9.04 -0.38 -11.60
C ALA A 123 -8.86 0.59 -10.42
N ALA A 124 -9.79 0.56 -9.45
CA ALA A 124 -9.69 1.36 -8.22
C ALA A 124 -8.46 0.98 -7.38
N GLU A 125 -8.16 -0.31 -7.27
CA GLU A 125 -7.00 -0.81 -6.54
C GLU A 125 -5.66 -0.37 -7.17
N HIS A 126 -5.55 -0.39 -8.51
CA HIS A 126 -4.35 0.10 -9.22
C HIS A 126 -4.20 1.61 -9.08
N ALA A 127 -5.29 2.36 -9.23
CA ALA A 127 -5.27 3.82 -9.05
C ALA A 127 -4.87 4.21 -7.63
N HIS A 128 -5.38 3.50 -6.60
CA HIS A 128 -4.94 3.70 -5.21
C HIS A 128 -3.43 3.45 -5.06
N TRP A 129 -2.90 2.36 -5.61
CA TRP A 129 -1.47 2.06 -5.51
C TRP A 129 -0.63 3.16 -6.20
N LEU A 130 -1.03 3.62 -7.39
CA LEU A 130 -0.38 4.73 -8.08
C LEU A 130 -0.46 6.04 -7.27
N SER A 131 -1.60 6.31 -6.62
CA SER A 131 -1.72 7.44 -5.68
C SER A 131 -0.69 7.37 -4.55
N TRP A 132 -0.54 6.19 -3.95
CA TRP A 132 0.39 5.97 -2.83
C TRP A 132 1.85 6.21 -3.25
N VAL A 133 2.28 5.64 -4.38
CA VAL A 133 3.63 5.83 -4.90
C VAL A 133 3.89 7.29 -5.28
N ALA A 134 2.91 7.96 -5.91
CA ALA A 134 3.02 9.39 -6.21
C ALA A 134 3.18 10.23 -4.94
N TRP A 135 2.43 9.92 -3.88
CA TRP A 135 2.55 10.60 -2.59
C TRP A 135 3.93 10.42 -1.97
N GLN A 136 4.44 9.20 -1.93
CA GLN A 136 5.80 8.90 -1.43
C GLN A 136 6.90 9.62 -2.23
N SER A 137 6.64 9.90 -3.50
CA SER A 137 7.53 10.63 -4.40
C SER A 137 7.29 12.16 -4.38
N GLU A 138 6.57 12.66 -3.37
CA GLU A 138 6.23 14.07 -3.19
C GLU A 138 5.39 14.69 -4.35
N GLN A 139 4.83 13.84 -5.21
CA GLN A 139 3.96 14.24 -6.34
C GLN A 139 2.51 14.40 -5.87
N ARG A 140 2.26 15.42 -5.06
CA ARG A 140 1.00 15.61 -4.31
C ARG A 140 -0.24 15.77 -5.20
N GLY A 141 -0.14 16.58 -6.26
CA GLY A 141 -1.23 16.77 -7.22
C GLY A 141 -1.63 15.47 -7.91
N PRO A 142 -0.70 14.74 -8.55
CA PRO A 142 -0.95 13.42 -9.09
C PRO A 142 -1.50 12.43 -8.06
N ALA A 143 -0.97 12.41 -6.82
CA ALA A 143 -1.48 11.53 -5.76
C ALA A 143 -2.95 11.75 -5.47
N LEU A 144 -3.37 13.02 -5.34
CA LEU A 144 -4.77 13.38 -5.11
C LEU A 144 -5.65 13.00 -6.31
N ALA A 145 -5.19 13.24 -7.54
CA ALA A 145 -5.95 12.87 -8.73
C ALA A 145 -6.17 11.35 -8.82
N TRP A 146 -5.14 10.54 -8.52
CA TRP A 146 -5.24 9.09 -8.54
C TRP A 146 -6.16 8.55 -7.43
N ILE A 147 -6.12 9.11 -6.22
CA ILE A 147 -7.01 8.64 -5.15
C ILE A 147 -8.46 9.05 -5.39
N ASP A 148 -8.70 10.20 -6.03
CA ASP A 148 -10.04 10.63 -6.43
C ASP A 148 -10.62 9.69 -7.49
N LEU A 149 -9.81 9.28 -8.45
CA LEU A 149 -10.19 8.31 -9.47
C LEU A 149 -10.49 6.93 -8.85
N ALA A 150 -9.64 6.46 -7.93
CA ALA A 150 -9.86 5.22 -7.19
C ALA A 150 -11.19 5.25 -6.42
N HIS A 151 -11.48 6.35 -5.75
CA HIS A 151 -12.74 6.54 -5.03
C HIS A 151 -13.94 6.52 -5.97
N GLY A 152 -13.88 7.26 -7.08
CA GLY A 152 -14.95 7.30 -8.08
C GLY A 152 -15.28 5.89 -8.60
N TRP A 153 -14.28 5.15 -9.08
CA TRP A 153 -14.48 3.79 -9.58
C TRP A 153 -15.00 2.82 -8.50
N ALA A 154 -14.55 2.97 -7.25
CA ALA A 154 -15.04 2.15 -6.15
C ALA A 154 -16.51 2.43 -5.84
N VAL A 155 -16.94 3.70 -5.88
CA VAL A 155 -18.35 4.10 -5.69
C VAL A 155 -19.21 3.61 -6.84
N ASP A 156 -18.79 3.84 -8.08
CA ASP A 156 -19.52 3.43 -9.29
C ASP A 156 -19.69 1.91 -9.37
N GLY A 157 -18.67 1.16 -8.94
CA GLY A 157 -18.71 -0.30 -8.87
C GLY A 157 -19.38 -0.85 -7.61
N GLY A 158 -19.85 -0.01 -6.67
CA GLY A 158 -20.48 -0.45 -5.42
C GLY A 158 -19.53 -1.16 -4.44
N HIS A 159 -18.23 -0.89 -4.51
CA HIS A 159 -17.16 -1.47 -3.69
C HIS A 159 -16.92 -0.65 -2.42
N ALA A 160 -17.78 -0.83 -1.41
CA ALA A 160 -17.78 -0.02 -0.18
C ALA A 160 -16.44 -0.01 0.55
N ASP A 161 -15.78 -1.16 0.71
CA ASP A 161 -14.47 -1.26 1.37
C ASP A 161 -13.40 -0.44 0.66
N MET A 162 -13.37 -0.47 -0.68
CA MET A 162 -12.39 0.29 -1.45
C MET A 162 -12.71 1.79 -1.44
N ALA A 163 -13.98 2.17 -1.47
CA ALA A 163 -14.41 3.56 -1.36
C ALA A 163 -14.05 4.14 0.03
N SER A 164 -14.30 3.37 1.09
CA SER A 164 -13.86 3.69 2.47
C SER A 164 -12.35 3.87 2.54
N TRP A 165 -11.61 2.93 1.98
CA TRP A 165 -10.15 2.97 1.95
C TRP A 165 -9.62 4.21 1.22
N ALA A 166 -10.17 4.56 0.07
CA ALA A 166 -9.78 5.75 -0.67
C ALA A 166 -10.01 7.04 0.14
N GLN A 167 -11.15 7.15 0.85
CA GLN A 167 -11.40 8.27 1.76
C GLN A 167 -10.43 8.28 2.95
N ARG A 168 -10.12 7.12 3.51
CA ARG A 168 -9.11 6.97 4.57
C ARG A 168 -7.75 7.49 4.12
N ILE A 169 -7.31 7.17 2.89
CA ILE A 169 -6.04 7.66 2.31
C ILE A 169 -6.10 9.18 2.08
N ARG A 170 -7.21 9.72 1.60
CA ARG A 170 -7.38 11.19 1.50
C ARG A 170 -7.27 11.89 2.84
N ALA A 171 -7.84 11.30 3.90
CA ALA A 171 -7.71 11.81 5.26
C ALA A 171 -6.26 11.78 5.73
N TYR A 172 -5.53 10.69 5.45
CA TYR A 172 -4.10 10.59 5.73
C TYR A 172 -3.30 11.69 5.01
N TYR A 173 -3.56 11.94 3.72
CA TYR A 173 -2.89 13.02 2.97
C TYR A 173 -3.19 14.40 3.54
N SER A 174 -4.44 14.67 3.91
CA SER A 174 -4.83 15.94 4.56
C SER A 174 -4.09 16.13 5.89
N LEU A 175 -4.01 15.07 6.70
CA LEU A 175 -3.31 15.08 7.98
C LEU A 175 -1.81 15.35 7.81
N SER A 176 -1.18 14.67 6.87
CA SER A 176 0.24 14.83 6.54
C SER A 176 0.56 16.23 5.97
N HIS A 177 -0.46 16.92 5.46
CA HIS A 177 -0.37 18.31 4.98
C HIS A 177 -0.62 19.37 6.05
N GLY A 178 -0.91 18.96 7.30
CA GLY A 178 -1.19 19.89 8.38
C GLY A 178 -2.61 20.46 8.36
N ASP A 179 -3.56 19.78 7.70
CA ASP A 179 -5.00 20.12 7.76
C ASP A 179 -5.78 19.04 8.55
N PRO A 180 -5.65 19.04 9.90
CA PRO A 180 -6.25 17.99 10.73
C PRO A 180 -7.79 18.09 10.76
N VAL A 181 -8.37 19.29 10.57
CA VAL A 181 -9.83 19.48 10.54
C VAL A 181 -10.44 18.81 9.31
N ARG A 182 -9.85 19.04 8.15
CA ARG A 182 -10.25 18.36 6.92
C ARG A 182 -10.02 16.86 7.01
N ALA A 183 -8.88 16.45 7.57
CA ALA A 183 -8.55 15.04 7.78
C ALA A 183 -9.60 14.33 8.63
N LEU A 184 -10.04 14.95 9.75
CA LEU A 184 -11.07 14.38 10.61
C LEU A 184 -12.41 14.20 9.88
N ARG A 185 -12.89 15.24 9.20
CA ARG A 185 -14.14 15.15 8.43
C ARG A 185 -14.08 14.07 7.33
N THR A 186 -12.93 13.95 6.66
CA THR A 186 -12.75 12.95 5.60
C THR A 186 -12.66 11.53 6.19
N ALA A 187 -12.00 11.37 7.35
CA ALA A 187 -11.94 10.08 8.05
C ALA A 187 -13.31 9.65 8.59
N GLU A 188 -14.11 10.58 9.13
CA GLU A 188 -15.48 10.32 9.51
C GLU A 188 -16.31 9.83 8.31
N ALA A 189 -16.18 10.49 7.15
CA ALA A 189 -16.87 10.08 5.93
C ALA A 189 -16.46 8.68 5.46
N ALA A 190 -15.22 8.26 5.70
CA ALA A 190 -14.74 6.92 5.33
C ALA A 190 -15.53 5.77 6.00
N ARG A 191 -16.17 6.02 7.13
CA ARG A 191 -17.01 5.02 7.83
C ARG A 191 -18.42 4.86 7.23
N TYR A 192 -18.86 5.80 6.40
CA TYR A 192 -20.24 5.90 5.92
C TYR A 192 -20.34 5.88 4.39
N VAL A 193 -19.60 5.00 3.74
CA VAL A 193 -19.54 4.89 2.28
C VAL A 193 -20.64 3.96 1.73
N GLY A 194 -21.85 4.47 1.63
CA GLY A 194 -22.97 3.79 1.00
C GLY A 194 -23.78 2.86 1.93
N PRO A 195 -24.73 2.08 1.37
CA PRO A 195 -25.68 1.28 2.14
C PRO A 195 -25.13 -0.05 2.63
N ARG A 196 -23.91 -0.44 2.23
CA ARG A 196 -23.30 -1.72 2.59
C ARG A 196 -22.47 -1.57 3.87
N THR A 197 -22.48 -2.60 4.70
CA THR A 197 -21.60 -2.70 5.86
C THR A 197 -20.17 -2.96 5.41
N LEU A 198 -19.22 -2.23 5.97
CA LEU A 198 -17.80 -2.45 5.72
C LEU A 198 -17.35 -3.80 6.29
N SER A 199 -16.35 -4.41 5.66
CA SER A 199 -15.64 -5.53 6.28
C SER A 199 -14.93 -5.08 7.56
N PRO A 200 -14.72 -5.98 8.53
CA PRO A 200 -14.00 -5.63 9.76
C PRO A 200 -12.63 -5.00 9.51
N ALA A 201 -11.92 -5.40 8.45
CA ALA A 201 -10.63 -4.85 8.09
C ALA A 201 -10.73 -3.41 7.58
N ALA A 202 -11.68 -3.12 6.69
CA ALA A 202 -11.90 -1.78 6.15
C ALA A 202 -12.39 -0.82 7.25
N GLU A 203 -13.33 -1.30 8.10
CA GLU A 203 -13.83 -0.52 9.23
C GLU A 203 -12.73 -0.21 10.25
N ALA A 204 -11.91 -1.20 10.63
CA ALA A 204 -10.77 -1.00 11.54
C ALA A 204 -9.80 0.06 11.01
N ALA A 205 -9.49 0.01 9.71
CA ALA A 205 -8.59 0.98 9.09
C ALA A 205 -9.19 2.40 9.04
N ALA A 206 -10.50 2.54 8.77
CA ALA A 206 -11.20 3.83 8.77
C ALA A 206 -11.26 4.43 10.17
N VAL A 207 -11.64 3.64 11.18
CA VAL A 207 -11.71 4.07 12.59
C VAL A 207 -10.33 4.48 13.12
N HIS A 208 -9.27 3.74 12.77
CA HIS A 208 -7.91 4.16 13.14
C HIS A 208 -7.53 5.52 12.53
N GLN A 209 -7.85 5.75 11.26
CA GLN A 209 -7.54 7.06 10.64
C GLN A 209 -8.32 8.20 11.30
N GLU A 210 -9.56 7.95 11.71
CA GLU A 210 -10.35 8.91 12.48
C GLU A 210 -9.71 9.18 13.84
N ALA A 211 -9.19 8.15 14.54
CA ALA A 211 -8.46 8.30 15.79
C ALA A 211 -7.23 9.20 15.64
N MET A 212 -6.45 9.00 14.57
CA MET A 212 -5.26 9.81 14.29
C MET A 212 -5.61 11.27 14.02
N ALA A 213 -6.68 11.53 13.25
CA ALA A 213 -7.14 12.89 12.98
C ALA A 213 -7.73 13.57 14.22
N ALA A 214 -8.51 12.84 15.03
CA ALA A 214 -9.06 13.33 16.30
C ALA A 214 -7.94 13.74 17.29
N ALA A 215 -6.86 12.95 17.37
CA ALA A 215 -5.70 13.29 18.20
C ALA A 215 -5.07 14.62 17.78
N GLN A 216 -4.97 14.88 16.48
CA GLN A 216 -4.33 16.09 15.95
C GLN A 216 -5.21 17.36 16.09
N VAL A 217 -6.53 17.22 16.16
CA VAL A 217 -7.43 18.34 16.52
C VAL A 217 -7.57 18.54 18.03
N GLY A 218 -6.89 17.71 18.85
CA GLY A 218 -6.89 17.82 20.32
C GLY A 218 -7.99 17.01 21.03
N GLU A 219 -8.79 16.23 20.32
CA GLU A 219 -9.85 15.38 20.88
C GLU A 219 -9.27 14.06 21.45
N ARG A 220 -8.37 14.16 22.42
CA ARG A 220 -7.54 13.04 22.92
C ARG A 220 -8.35 11.86 23.45
N ASP A 221 -9.44 12.11 24.19
CA ASP A 221 -10.30 11.05 24.74
C ASP A 221 -11.05 10.32 23.63
N ARG A 222 -11.53 11.06 22.63
CA ARG A 222 -12.15 10.47 21.43
C ARG A 222 -11.14 9.63 20.67
N ALA A 223 -9.96 10.14 20.43
CA ALA A 223 -8.88 9.42 19.73
C ALA A 223 -8.54 8.11 20.42
N SER A 224 -8.45 8.10 21.76
CA SER A 224 -8.16 6.88 22.52
C SER A 224 -9.29 5.85 22.38
N ARG A 225 -10.55 6.25 22.51
CA ARG A 225 -11.68 5.34 22.35
C ARG A 225 -11.75 4.75 20.93
N LEU A 226 -11.51 5.58 19.91
CA LEU A 226 -11.49 5.13 18.51
C LEU A 226 -10.33 4.17 18.25
N ALA A 227 -9.14 4.40 18.80
CA ALA A 227 -8.02 3.47 18.67
C ALA A 227 -8.32 2.10 19.28
N GLU A 228 -8.98 2.06 20.45
CA GLU A 228 -9.43 0.82 21.06
C GLU A 228 -10.53 0.13 20.24
N GLU A 229 -11.47 0.89 19.67
CA GLU A 229 -12.49 0.39 18.75
C GLU A 229 -11.86 -0.26 17.52
N ALA A 230 -10.93 0.44 16.86
CA ALA A 230 -10.19 -0.09 15.72
C ALA A 230 -9.45 -1.40 16.05
N CYS A 231 -8.82 -1.48 17.22
CA CYS A 231 -8.15 -2.69 17.68
C CYS A 231 -9.15 -3.86 17.87
N LYS A 232 -10.31 -3.62 18.48
CA LYS A 232 -11.37 -4.63 18.64
C LYS A 232 -11.92 -5.12 17.32
N LEU A 233 -12.09 -4.22 16.33
CA LEU A 233 -12.49 -4.58 14.98
C LEU A 233 -11.42 -5.43 14.29
N ALA A 234 -10.14 -5.07 14.45
CA ALA A 234 -9.04 -5.82 13.87
C ALA A 234 -8.89 -7.25 14.43
N LEU A 235 -9.36 -7.51 15.66
CA LEU A 235 -9.43 -8.89 16.19
C LEU A 235 -10.45 -9.77 15.47
N ARG A 236 -11.36 -9.18 14.69
CA ARG A 236 -12.38 -9.86 13.88
C ARG A 236 -11.99 -10.01 12.43
N VAL A 237 -10.81 -9.49 12.06
CA VAL A 237 -10.30 -9.57 10.68
C VAL A 237 -9.99 -11.03 10.36
N PRO A 238 -10.46 -11.55 9.23
CA PRO A 238 -10.22 -12.92 8.83
C PRO A 238 -8.76 -13.19 8.46
N ALA A 239 -8.44 -14.42 8.08
CA ALA A 239 -7.13 -14.79 7.55
C ALA A 239 -6.74 -13.92 6.34
N GLU A 240 -5.44 -13.83 6.04
CA GLU A 240 -4.92 -12.93 5.00
C GLU A 240 -5.58 -13.16 3.63
N GLU A 241 -5.83 -14.41 3.29
CA GLU A 241 -6.41 -14.83 2.01
C GLU A 241 -7.85 -14.34 1.79
N GLU A 242 -8.57 -14.05 2.87
CA GLU A 242 -9.95 -13.58 2.84
C GLU A 242 -10.07 -12.06 2.96
N ARG A 243 -8.95 -11.36 3.15
CA ARG A 243 -8.93 -9.90 3.29
C ARG A 243 -8.94 -9.21 1.92
N PRO A 244 -9.40 -7.96 1.86
CA PRO A 244 -9.12 -7.11 0.70
C PRO A 244 -7.61 -7.06 0.42
N GLY A 245 -7.21 -7.21 -0.84
CA GLY A 245 -5.79 -7.32 -1.21
C GLY A 245 -4.90 -6.13 -0.80
N TRP A 246 -5.48 -4.95 -0.59
CA TRP A 246 -4.78 -3.76 -0.08
C TRP A 246 -4.68 -3.71 1.45
N LEU A 247 -5.34 -4.65 2.17
CA LEU A 247 -5.31 -4.78 3.63
C LEU A 247 -4.58 -6.05 4.09
N TYR A 248 -3.75 -6.66 3.22
CA TYR A 248 -2.98 -7.87 3.52
C TYR A 248 -2.15 -7.75 4.80
N TRP A 249 -1.64 -6.56 5.08
CA TRP A 249 -0.79 -6.23 6.21
C TRP A 249 -1.55 -6.07 7.54
N LEU A 250 -2.89 -5.89 7.52
CA LEU A 250 -3.66 -5.61 8.73
C LEU A 250 -3.98 -6.91 9.48
N ASP A 251 -3.28 -7.13 10.56
CA ASP A 251 -3.47 -8.23 11.51
C ASP A 251 -3.61 -7.70 12.95
N PRO A 252 -3.93 -8.56 13.94
CA PRO A 252 -4.05 -8.15 15.34
C PRO A 252 -2.79 -7.51 15.92
N THR A 253 -1.60 -7.85 15.42
CA THR A 253 -0.34 -7.26 15.90
C THR A 253 -0.17 -5.85 15.34
N ARG A 254 -0.44 -5.66 14.06
CA ARG A 254 -0.45 -4.34 13.43
C ARG A 254 -1.51 -3.42 14.07
N ALA A 255 -2.65 -3.97 14.48
CA ALA A 255 -3.66 -3.21 15.19
C ALA A 255 -3.18 -2.70 16.56
N ARG A 256 -2.40 -3.48 17.31
CA ARG A 256 -1.78 -3.02 18.56
C ARG A 256 -0.77 -1.90 18.30
N LEU A 257 -0.01 -2.00 17.22
CA LEU A 257 0.89 -0.94 16.79
C LEU A 257 0.14 0.36 16.49
N GLN A 258 -1.04 0.27 15.87
CA GLN A 258 -1.91 1.41 15.61
C GLN A 258 -2.45 2.07 16.90
N VAL A 259 -2.69 1.28 17.97
CA VAL A 259 -3.04 1.85 19.30
C VAL A 259 -1.88 2.65 19.88
N ALA A 260 -0.66 2.12 19.77
CA ALA A 260 0.55 2.86 20.21
C ALA A 260 0.76 4.13 19.39
N ASP A 261 0.46 4.10 18.09
CA ASP A 261 0.54 5.27 17.21
C ASP A 261 -0.47 6.37 17.61
N ALA A 262 -1.70 5.99 17.94
CA ALA A 262 -2.69 6.91 18.47
C ALA A 262 -2.30 7.48 19.84
N ALA A 263 -1.71 6.67 20.72
CA ALA A 263 -1.17 7.14 22.00
C ALA A 263 -0.04 8.17 21.78
N TYR A 264 0.84 7.91 20.81
CA TYR A 264 1.89 8.85 20.42
C TYR A 264 1.30 10.18 19.91
N ALA A 265 0.31 10.12 19.01
CA ALA A 265 -0.37 11.30 18.50
C ALA A 265 -1.08 12.10 19.62
N CYS A 266 -1.58 11.42 20.64
CA CYS A 266 -2.15 12.05 21.87
C CYS A 266 -1.11 12.54 22.86
N GLN A 267 0.19 12.42 22.57
CA GLN A 267 1.31 12.77 23.46
C GLN A 267 1.33 11.94 24.76
N ARG A 268 0.75 10.75 24.76
CA ARG A 268 0.85 9.77 25.84
C ARG A 268 2.11 8.94 25.66
N TRP A 269 3.26 9.59 25.91
CA TRP A 269 4.57 9.09 25.52
C TRP A 269 4.91 7.73 26.10
N ARG A 270 4.60 7.52 27.39
CA ARG A 270 4.87 6.25 28.07
C ARG A 270 4.06 5.11 27.45
N ASP A 271 2.75 5.31 27.27
CA ASP A 271 1.87 4.29 26.68
C ASP A 271 2.30 3.97 25.24
N ALA A 272 2.68 4.99 24.46
CA ALA A 272 3.20 4.83 23.11
C ALA A 272 4.49 4.00 23.09
N ALA A 273 5.46 4.35 23.94
CA ALA A 273 6.73 3.63 24.03
C ALA A 273 6.55 2.16 24.42
N ASP A 274 5.69 1.87 25.38
CA ASP A 274 5.40 0.51 25.82
C ASP A 274 4.71 -0.30 24.72
N GLY A 275 3.75 0.31 24.03
CA GLY A 275 3.05 -0.31 22.90
C GLY A 275 3.98 -0.59 21.70
N PHE A 276 4.81 0.37 21.31
CA PHE A 276 5.79 0.17 20.23
C PHE A 276 6.81 -0.90 20.59
N ARG A 277 7.37 -0.90 21.79
CA ARG A 277 8.34 -1.91 22.24
C ARG A 277 7.78 -3.31 22.16
N THR A 278 6.50 -3.47 22.49
CA THR A 278 5.81 -4.77 22.44
C THR A 278 5.56 -5.25 21.01
N ALA A 279 5.21 -4.33 20.09
CA ALA A 279 4.76 -4.70 18.74
C ALA A 279 5.90 -4.76 17.71
N LEU A 280 6.99 -3.97 17.88
CA LEU A 280 8.10 -3.88 16.93
C LEU A 280 8.74 -5.22 16.50
N PRO A 281 8.93 -6.20 17.39
CA PRO A 281 9.54 -7.48 17.00
C PRO A 281 8.77 -8.22 15.89
N SER A 282 7.48 -7.94 15.71
CA SER A 282 6.67 -8.56 14.66
C SER A 282 6.86 -7.93 13.27
N LEU A 283 7.54 -6.78 13.18
CA LEU A 283 7.76 -6.04 11.94
C LEU A 283 9.06 -6.40 11.21
N VAL A 284 9.74 -7.47 11.59
CA VAL A 284 11.02 -7.87 10.97
C VAL A 284 10.88 -8.09 9.46
N ALA A 285 9.72 -8.58 9.00
CA ALA A 285 9.42 -8.77 7.58
C ALA A 285 9.06 -7.46 6.84
N PHE A 286 8.97 -6.32 7.54
CA PHE A 286 8.59 -5.01 6.99
C PHE A 286 9.64 -3.95 7.40
N PRO A 287 10.84 -3.97 6.80
CA PRO A 287 11.98 -3.16 7.28
C PRO A 287 11.70 -1.64 7.30
N ARG A 288 10.95 -1.12 6.33
CA ARG A 288 10.57 0.29 6.26
C ARG A 288 9.67 0.71 7.42
N ASP A 289 8.65 -0.10 7.69
CA ASP A 289 7.72 0.15 8.80
C ASP A 289 8.43 -0.02 10.15
N HIS A 290 9.29 -1.05 10.26
CA HIS A 290 10.10 -1.25 11.45
C HIS A 290 10.95 -0.01 11.77
N ALA A 291 11.67 0.53 10.79
CA ALA A 291 12.48 1.74 10.96
C ALA A 291 11.63 2.97 11.38
N TYR A 292 10.47 3.14 10.76
CA TYR A 292 9.53 4.22 11.08
C TYR A 292 9.04 4.15 12.54
N TYR A 293 8.59 2.99 12.99
CA TYR A 293 8.09 2.82 14.35
C TYR A 293 9.20 2.76 15.40
N GLN A 294 10.41 2.30 15.04
CA GLN A 294 11.59 2.39 15.90
C GLN A 294 11.92 3.86 16.20
N ALA A 295 11.92 4.72 15.20
CA ALA A 295 12.16 6.16 15.40
C ALA A 295 11.12 6.80 16.33
N ARG A 296 9.85 6.38 16.25
CA ARG A 296 8.78 6.82 17.15
C ARG A 296 8.94 6.29 18.57
N LEU A 297 9.36 5.03 18.73
CA LEU A 297 9.71 4.48 20.04
C LEU A 297 10.82 5.29 20.70
N ASP A 298 11.90 5.58 19.97
CA ASP A 298 13.04 6.33 20.49
C ASP A 298 12.64 7.75 20.89
N ASP A 299 11.77 8.40 20.10
CA ASP A 299 11.26 9.73 20.43
C ASP A 299 10.32 9.70 21.66
N ALA A 300 9.38 8.76 21.72
CA ALA A 300 8.48 8.59 22.85
C ALA A 300 9.26 8.31 24.16
N ALA A 301 10.28 7.43 24.08
CA ALA A 301 11.11 7.11 25.24
C ALA A 301 11.92 8.29 25.75
N ARG A 302 12.35 9.23 24.87
CA ARG A 302 13.03 10.48 25.31
C ARG A 302 12.09 11.47 25.98
N ARG A 303 10.78 11.40 25.69
CA ARG A 303 9.75 12.32 26.22
C ARG A 303 9.01 11.78 27.45
N SER A 304 9.17 10.48 27.74
CA SER A 304 8.56 9.82 28.91
C SER A 304 9.32 10.16 30.20
#